data_6c95ab589eb061606e5593cfc6b643de
#
_entry.id   6c95ab589eb061606e5593cfc6b643de
#
_cell.length_a   1.000
_cell.length_b   1.000
_cell.length_c   1.000
_cell.angle_alpha   90.00
_cell.angle_beta   90.00
_cell.angle_gamma   90.00
#
_symmetry.space_group_name_H-M   'P 1'
#
loop_
_entity.id
_entity.type
_entity.pdbx_description
1 polymer ?
#
loop_
_entity_poly.entity_id
_entity_poly.type
_entity_poly.pdbx_seq_one_letter_code
_entity_poly.pdbx_strand_id
1 'polypeptide(L)'
;MLVETFARQVADLSGLEYLPVLTKVRETREQKSLSNRLQKADNVKDAFVVRFPEQVEGRTLLLIDDIYDSGYMLREVGLTLMQAGAQAVYPLTITRTVHSDDQ
;
A
#
# COMPACT_ATOMS: atom_id res chain seq x y z
N MET A 1 3.00 2.78 13.42
CA MET A 1 1.88 3.18 12.58
C MET A 1 0.80 2.11 12.59
N LEU A 2 -0.45 2.49 12.50
CA LEU A 2 -1.57 1.55 12.66
C LEU A 2 -1.59 0.46 11.59
N VAL A 3 -1.40 0.84 10.33
CA VAL A 3 -1.41 -0.13 9.22
C VAL A 3 -0.27 -1.11 9.35
N GLU A 4 0.91 -0.62 9.72
CA GLU A 4 2.07 -1.47 9.92
C GLU A 4 1.85 -2.47 11.04
N THR A 5 1.28 -2.03 12.15
CA THR A 5 0.96 -2.91 13.27
C THR A 5 -0.05 -3.98 12.85
N PHE A 6 -1.07 -3.59 12.11
CA PHE A 6 -2.08 -4.53 11.63
C PHE A 6 -1.46 -5.54 10.66
N ALA A 7 -0.59 -5.10 9.77
CA ALA A 7 0.08 -6.00 8.83
C ALA A 7 0.93 -7.04 9.55
N ARG A 8 1.65 -6.62 10.59
CA ARG A 8 2.44 -7.56 11.40
C ARG A 8 1.56 -8.57 12.10
N GLN A 9 0.41 -8.14 12.62
CA GLN A 9 -0.52 -9.05 13.29
C GLN A 9 -1.11 -10.05 12.31
N VAL A 10 -1.48 -9.61 11.10
CA VAL A 10 -1.99 -10.52 10.08
C VAL A 10 -0.93 -11.55 9.70
N ALA A 11 0.32 -11.11 9.54
CA ALA A 11 1.41 -12.01 9.21
C ALA A 11 1.59 -13.07 10.30
N ASP A 12 1.59 -12.65 11.57
CA ASP A 12 1.76 -13.57 12.69
C ASP A 12 0.64 -14.60 12.76
N LEU A 13 -0.61 -14.13 12.65
CA LEU A 13 -1.78 -15.01 12.80
C LEU A 13 -1.95 -15.95 11.61
N SER A 14 -1.49 -15.56 10.44
CA SER A 14 -1.65 -16.34 9.22
C SER A 14 -0.45 -17.19 8.87
N GLY A 15 0.64 -17.07 9.61
CA GLY A 15 1.88 -17.76 9.28
C GLY A 15 2.57 -17.19 8.06
N LEU A 16 2.25 -15.97 7.68
CA LEU A 16 2.87 -15.28 6.54
C LEU A 16 4.06 -14.46 6.99
N GLU A 17 4.97 -14.23 6.08
CA GLU A 17 6.15 -13.42 6.35
C GLU A 17 5.81 -11.94 6.18
N TYR A 18 6.24 -11.11 7.12
CA TYR A 18 6.11 -9.66 7.01
C TYR A 18 7.32 -9.12 6.23
N LEU A 19 7.06 -8.43 5.12
CA LEU A 19 8.12 -7.93 4.24
C LEU A 19 8.08 -6.41 4.11
N PRO A 20 8.92 -5.69 4.86
CA PRO A 20 9.00 -4.22 4.72
C PRO A 20 9.93 -3.84 3.56
N VAL A 21 9.50 -4.12 2.34
CA VAL A 21 10.36 -3.96 1.15
C VAL A 21 10.09 -2.70 0.35
N LEU A 22 9.10 -1.90 0.74
CA LEU A 22 8.77 -0.68 0.03
C LEU A 22 9.34 0.54 0.71
N THR A 23 9.90 1.45 -0.08
CA THR A 23 10.39 2.73 0.41
C THR A 23 9.73 3.84 -0.39
N LYS A 24 9.18 4.82 0.32
CA LYS A 24 8.65 6.03 -0.31
C LYS A 24 9.81 6.98 -0.56
N VAL A 25 10.03 7.32 -1.82
CA VAL A 25 11.22 8.08 -2.23
C VAL A 25 10.94 9.53 -2.58
N ARG A 26 9.69 9.96 -2.55
CA ARG A 26 9.38 11.38 -2.70
C ARG A 26 8.10 11.72 -1.97
N GLU A 27 7.94 12.98 -1.62
CA GLU A 27 6.75 13.44 -0.94
C GLU A 27 5.54 13.40 -1.85
N THR A 28 4.40 13.09 -1.28
CA THR A 28 3.13 13.14 -1.98
C THR A 28 2.17 14.03 -1.20
N ARG A 29 1.23 14.64 -1.90
CA ARG A 29 0.18 15.43 -1.28
C ARG A 29 -0.96 14.52 -0.85
N GLU A 30 -1.77 14.98 0.10
CA GLU A 30 -2.97 14.24 0.45
C GLU A 30 -3.85 14.09 -0.78
N GLN A 31 -4.28 12.86 -1.07
CA GLN A 31 -5.10 12.59 -2.25
C GLN A 31 -6.41 13.37 -2.24
N LYS A 32 -7.00 13.53 -1.06
CA LYS A 32 -8.27 14.25 -0.95
C LYS A 32 -8.15 15.74 -1.26
N SER A 33 -6.94 16.28 -1.28
CA SER A 33 -6.70 17.69 -1.65
C SER A 33 -6.62 17.89 -3.16
N LEU A 34 -6.67 16.82 -3.94
CA LEU A 34 -6.52 16.87 -5.39
C LEU A 34 -7.88 16.74 -6.05
N SER A 35 -8.07 17.48 -7.14
CA SER A 35 -9.40 17.69 -7.69
C SER A 35 -9.79 16.69 -8.78
N ASN A 36 -8.85 16.01 -9.42
CA ASN A 36 -9.21 15.10 -10.50
C ASN A 36 -8.30 13.88 -10.53
N ARG A 37 -8.70 12.92 -11.38
CA ARG A 37 -8.03 11.63 -11.47
C ARG A 37 -6.59 11.73 -11.94
N LEU A 38 -6.34 12.62 -12.88
CA LEU A 38 -4.99 12.81 -13.41
C LEU A 38 -4.05 13.33 -12.34
N GLN A 39 -4.50 14.30 -11.56
CA GLN A 39 -3.70 14.84 -10.45
C GLN A 39 -3.42 13.78 -9.41
N LYS A 40 -4.41 12.96 -9.09
CA LYS A 40 -4.26 11.90 -8.10
C LYS A 40 -3.27 10.84 -8.57
N ALA A 41 -3.34 10.45 -9.83
CA ALA A 41 -2.41 9.47 -10.39
C ALA A 41 -0.99 10.03 -10.41
N ASP A 42 -0.81 11.27 -10.86
CA ASP A 42 0.51 11.90 -10.93
C ASP A 42 1.11 12.08 -9.54
N ASN A 43 0.28 12.34 -8.55
CA ASN A 43 0.74 12.54 -7.18
C ASN A 43 1.51 11.34 -6.64
N VAL A 44 1.10 10.13 -7.00
CA VAL A 44 1.70 8.92 -6.46
C VAL A 44 2.66 8.23 -7.43
N LYS A 45 2.70 8.68 -8.67
CA LYS A 45 3.54 8.04 -9.69
C LYS A 45 5.00 8.04 -9.26
N ASP A 46 5.62 6.87 -9.33
CA ASP A 46 7.04 6.67 -9.01
C ASP A 46 7.42 7.14 -7.60
N ALA A 47 6.44 7.18 -6.70
CA ALA A 47 6.70 7.58 -5.33
C ALA A 47 7.32 6.47 -4.48
N PHE A 48 7.27 5.23 -4.96
CA PHE A 48 7.73 4.06 -4.19
C PHE A 48 8.72 3.25 -4.98
N VAL A 49 9.68 2.66 -4.27
CA VAL A 49 10.62 1.70 -4.86
C VAL A 49 10.66 0.45 -4.00
N VAL A 50 11.00 -0.67 -4.62
CA VAL A 50 11.21 -1.93 -3.90
C VAL A 50 12.69 -2.01 -3.55
N ARG A 51 12.98 -2.15 -2.26
CA ARG A 51 14.36 -2.13 -1.77
C ARG A 51 15.09 -3.45 -1.97
N PHE A 52 14.38 -4.55 -1.91
CA PHE A 52 14.98 -5.89 -2.03
C PHE A 52 14.16 -6.68 -3.03
N PRO A 53 14.37 -6.43 -4.35
CA PRO A 53 13.55 -7.10 -5.38
C PRO A 53 13.63 -8.62 -5.31
N GLU A 54 14.76 -9.16 -4.86
CA GLU A 54 14.91 -10.61 -4.73
C GLU A 54 13.93 -11.20 -3.70
N GLN A 55 13.44 -10.41 -2.76
CA GLN A 55 12.45 -10.86 -1.79
C GLN A 55 11.03 -10.83 -2.33
N VAL A 56 10.84 -10.20 -3.47
CA VAL A 56 9.52 -10.02 -4.10
C VAL A 56 9.35 -10.92 -5.31
N GLU A 57 10.44 -11.17 -6.02
CA GLU A 57 10.39 -11.89 -7.29
C GLU A 57 9.77 -13.27 -7.13
N GLY A 58 8.79 -13.56 -7.98
CA GLY A 58 8.10 -14.84 -8.00
C GLY A 58 7.15 -15.09 -6.85
N ARG A 59 6.99 -14.14 -5.95
CA ARG A 59 6.14 -14.32 -4.77
C ARG A 59 4.73 -13.79 -5.00
N THR A 60 3.79 -14.40 -4.32
CA THR A 60 2.44 -13.89 -4.20
C THR A 60 2.36 -13.06 -2.93
N LEU A 61 1.96 -11.82 -3.05
CA LEU A 61 2.01 -10.86 -1.95
C LEU A 61 0.62 -10.42 -1.54
N LEU A 62 0.44 -10.24 -0.24
CA LEU A 62 -0.73 -9.59 0.32
C LEU A 62 -0.34 -8.17 0.68
N LEU A 63 -0.95 -7.19 0.02
CA LEU A 63 -0.65 -5.78 0.23
C LEU A 63 -1.74 -5.17 1.11
N ILE A 64 -1.34 -4.72 2.29
CA ILE A 64 -2.28 -4.18 3.26
C ILE A 64 -2.13 -2.67 3.32
N ASP A 65 -3.22 -1.95 3.17
CA ASP A 65 -3.21 -0.51 3.24
C ASP A 65 -4.52 0.02 3.81
N ASP A 66 -4.49 1.26 4.16
CA ASP A 66 -5.59 2.00 4.74
C ASP A 66 -6.16 2.90 3.65
N ILE A 67 -7.44 2.74 3.32
CA ILE A 67 -8.03 3.51 2.23
C ILE A 67 -8.72 4.75 2.77
N TYR A 68 -8.21 5.91 2.35
CA TYR A 68 -8.85 7.20 2.59
C TYR A 68 -9.32 7.86 1.30
N ASP A 69 -8.92 7.32 0.15
CA ASP A 69 -9.18 7.94 -1.13
C ASP A 69 -9.66 6.91 -2.14
N SER A 70 -9.46 7.16 -3.40
CA SER A 70 -9.93 6.30 -4.49
C SER A 70 -8.98 5.16 -4.82
N GLY A 71 -7.99 4.89 -3.98
CA GLY A 71 -7.10 3.74 -4.16
C GLY A 71 -5.94 3.97 -5.12
N TYR A 72 -5.64 5.20 -5.48
CA TYR A 72 -4.52 5.48 -6.40
C TYR A 72 -3.18 5.08 -5.80
N MET A 73 -3.00 5.32 -4.49
CA MET A 73 -1.78 4.94 -3.80
C MET A 73 -1.61 3.42 -3.81
N LEU A 74 -2.68 2.70 -3.48
CA LEU A 74 -2.67 1.25 -3.45
C LEU A 74 -2.36 0.67 -4.83
N ARG A 75 -2.93 1.27 -5.87
CA ARG A 75 -2.67 0.85 -7.24
C ARG A 75 -1.21 1.06 -7.63
N GLU A 76 -0.65 2.21 -7.27
CA GLU A 76 0.74 2.53 -7.59
C GLU A 76 1.69 1.57 -6.90
N VAL A 77 1.45 1.28 -5.63
CA VAL A 77 2.27 0.34 -4.88
C VAL A 77 2.17 -1.06 -5.49
N GLY A 78 0.95 -1.48 -5.85
CA GLY A 78 0.75 -2.77 -6.49
C GLY A 78 1.52 -2.88 -7.80
N LEU A 79 1.47 -1.85 -8.64
CA LEU A 79 2.22 -1.83 -9.89
C LEU A 79 3.72 -1.89 -9.65
N THR A 80 4.20 -1.18 -8.65
CA THR A 80 5.61 -1.18 -8.29
C THR A 80 6.07 -2.59 -7.92
N LEU A 81 5.27 -3.30 -7.14
CA LEU A 81 5.58 -4.67 -6.76
C LEU A 81 5.55 -5.63 -7.95
N MET A 82 4.57 -5.47 -8.84
CA MET A 82 4.50 -6.30 -10.04
C MET A 82 5.70 -6.05 -10.95
N GLN A 83 6.12 -4.80 -11.09
CA GLN A 83 7.30 -4.46 -11.89
C GLN A 83 8.58 -5.03 -11.28
N ALA A 84 8.61 -5.22 -9.98
CA ALA A 84 9.75 -5.83 -9.30
C ALA A 84 9.77 -7.36 -9.44
N GLY A 85 8.75 -7.93 -10.09
CA GLY A 85 8.73 -9.36 -10.37
C GLY A 85 7.78 -10.19 -9.53
N ALA A 86 6.89 -9.57 -8.75
CA ALA A 86 5.91 -10.31 -7.98
C ALA A 86 5.04 -11.14 -8.92
N GLN A 87 4.71 -12.34 -8.51
CA GLN A 87 3.82 -13.21 -9.29
C GLN A 87 2.39 -12.69 -9.25
N ALA A 88 1.95 -12.25 -8.08
CA ALA A 88 0.62 -11.68 -7.89
C ALA A 88 0.63 -10.79 -6.66
N VAL A 89 -0.23 -9.77 -6.66
CA VAL A 89 -0.43 -8.88 -5.52
C VAL A 89 -1.92 -8.81 -5.25
N TYR A 90 -2.31 -9.17 -4.03
CA TYR A 90 -3.70 -9.11 -3.59
C TYR A 90 -3.86 -8.00 -2.56
N PRO A 91 -4.62 -6.97 -2.88
CA PRO A 91 -4.81 -5.88 -1.93
C PRO A 91 -5.83 -6.26 -0.85
N LEU A 92 -5.50 -5.91 0.37
CA LEU A 92 -6.42 -5.98 1.49
C LEU A 92 -6.48 -4.61 2.12
N THR A 93 -7.66 -4.02 2.16
CA THR A 93 -7.81 -2.67 2.66
C THR A 93 -8.49 -2.68 4.02
N ILE A 94 -8.06 -1.77 4.88
CA ILE A 94 -8.64 -1.59 6.20
C ILE A 94 -9.47 -0.32 6.14
N THR A 95 -10.75 -0.45 6.45
CA THR A 95 -11.61 0.71 6.54
C THR A 95 -11.78 1.06 8.00
N ARG A 96 -11.40 2.27 8.35
CA ARG A 96 -11.64 2.77 9.69
C ARG A 96 -12.92 3.55 9.70
N THR A 97 -13.80 3.16 10.60
CA THR A 97 -15.05 3.86 10.79
C THR A 97 -14.91 4.81 11.97
N VAL A 98 -15.16 6.08 11.71
CA VAL A 98 -15.23 7.07 12.77
C VAL A 98 -16.68 7.42 12.96
N HIS A 99 -17.22 7.07 14.10
CA HIS A 99 -18.61 7.33 14.41
C HIS A 99 -18.74 8.65 15.15
N SER A 100 -19.71 9.47 14.72
CA SER A 100 -19.90 10.75 15.37
C SER A 100 -20.34 10.62 16.82
N ASP A 101 -21.01 9.54 17.14
CA ASP A 101 -21.45 9.26 18.51
C ASP A 101 -20.34 8.61 19.34
N ASP A 102 -19.25 8.22 18.75
CA ASP A 102 -18.10 7.69 19.46
C ASP A 102 -17.27 8.79 20.07
N GLN A 103 -17.59 9.95 19.73
CA GLN A 103 -16.82 11.10 20.16
C GLN A 103 -17.12 11.50 21.58
#